data_df08b113946dce42065e38439e4c87d9
#
_entry.id   df08b113946dce42065e38439e4c87d9
#
_cell.length_a   1.000
_cell.length_b   1.000
_cell.length_c   1.000
_cell.angle_alpha   90.00
_cell.angle_beta   90.00
_cell.angle_gamma   90.00
#
_symmetry.space_group_name_H-M   'P 1'
#
loop_
_entity.id
_entity.type
_entity.pdbx_description
1 polymer ?
#
loop_
_entity_poly.entity_id
_entity_poly.type
_entity_poly.pdbx_seq_one_letter_code
_entity_poly.pdbx_strand_id
1 'polypeptide(L)'
;MKKCLTCLLMAATVLLMLCGCSREEENSTVIRMGGFPNVTHVQALVARNMTRNGNGWFERYLPGYKVEWYTYNAGPTAMEAIFGRTVDLTYVGPSPALNAYAVSAGREVRLLAGAVNGGAALMVAPESGITQAADFKGRSVATPQLGNTQDVSCRAWLTRNGLRCSLEGAGDCRVSPTPNAMQLQLMKQGDIAACWTVEPWVSRLEKMAGARLLVEEPDVVTTVLVGRVGWLRRHPKEAAAIMQAHKELTQWIIDHPQEAQQHVVAELTELTQAPFDPELVRSAWKRLKLTNDIDLPGLQQFVTDAQSCGLLDRVPALNGMLYKPEQP
;
A
#
# COMPACT_ATOMS: atom_id res chain seq x y z
N MET A 1 -47.44 0.71 34.19
CA MET A 1 -47.40 -0.38 33.20
C MET A 1 -47.10 0.10 31.77
N LYS A 2 -47.78 1.16 31.22
CA LYS A 2 -47.53 1.64 29.82
C LYS A 2 -46.08 2.12 29.53
N LYS A 3 -45.42 2.81 30.49
CA LYS A 3 -44.04 3.28 30.32
C LYS A 3 -42.98 2.16 30.29
N CYS A 4 -43.23 1.02 30.94
CA CYS A 4 -42.31 -0.10 30.98
C CYS A 4 -42.35 -0.88 29.66
N LEU A 5 -43.53 -0.99 29.02
CA LEU A 5 -43.73 -1.67 27.74
C LEU A 5 -43.09 -0.92 26.57
N THR A 6 -43.09 0.43 26.60
CA THR A 6 -42.44 1.26 25.57
C THR A 6 -40.91 1.17 25.65
N CYS A 7 -40.34 1.11 26.86
CA CYS A 7 -38.89 0.90 27.03
C CYS A 7 -38.44 -0.50 26.56
N LEU A 8 -39.25 -1.53 26.80
CA LEU A 8 -38.95 -2.90 26.30
C LEU A 8 -39.02 -2.99 24.77
N LEU A 9 -39.99 -2.33 24.15
CA LEU A 9 -40.10 -2.27 22.68
C LEU A 9 -38.95 -1.48 22.04
N MET A 10 -38.51 -0.35 22.62
CA MET A 10 -37.33 0.37 22.15
C MET A 10 -36.03 -0.43 22.31
N ALA A 11 -35.86 -1.14 23.42
CA ALA A 11 -34.68 -2.00 23.61
C ALA A 11 -34.66 -3.18 22.60
N ALA A 12 -35.81 -3.78 22.29
CA ALA A 12 -35.92 -4.85 21.30
C ALA A 12 -35.65 -4.38 19.88
N THR A 13 -36.10 -3.16 19.50
CA THR A 13 -35.80 -2.56 18.18
C THR A 13 -34.32 -2.20 18.01
N VAL A 14 -33.67 -1.67 19.05
CA VAL A 14 -32.22 -1.40 19.01
C VAL A 14 -31.42 -2.70 18.93
N LEU A 15 -31.83 -3.77 19.63
CA LEU A 15 -31.18 -5.08 19.55
C LEU A 15 -31.34 -5.74 18.16
N LEU A 16 -32.49 -5.56 17.52
CA LEU A 16 -32.74 -6.05 16.14
C LEU A 16 -31.93 -5.29 15.10
N MET A 17 -31.71 -3.97 15.27
CA MET A 17 -30.84 -3.18 14.37
C MET A 17 -29.37 -3.57 14.52
N LEU A 18 -28.88 -3.89 15.71
CA LEU A 18 -27.52 -4.35 15.94
C LEU A 18 -27.27 -5.77 15.38
N CYS A 19 -28.27 -6.65 15.40
CA CYS A 19 -28.19 -7.97 14.75
C CYS A 19 -28.32 -7.91 13.22
N GLY A 20 -28.98 -6.89 12.66
CA GLY A 20 -29.12 -6.72 11.21
C GLY A 20 -27.79 -6.38 10.53
N CYS A 21 -27.01 -5.44 11.09
CA CYS A 21 -25.71 -5.06 10.52
C CYS A 21 -24.67 -6.19 10.51
N SER A 22 -24.70 -7.11 11.49
CA SER A 22 -23.78 -8.25 11.51
C SER A 22 -24.16 -9.34 10.49
N ARG A 23 -25.46 -9.47 10.17
CA ARG A 23 -25.96 -10.49 9.25
C ARG A 23 -25.79 -10.11 7.77
N GLU A 24 -25.81 -8.82 7.42
CA GLU A 24 -25.51 -8.33 6.07
C GLU A 24 -24.03 -8.56 5.69
N GLU A 25 -23.10 -8.40 6.62
CA GLU A 25 -21.67 -8.67 6.39
C GLU A 25 -21.39 -10.18 6.18
N GLU A 26 -22.17 -11.06 6.81
CA GLU A 26 -21.97 -12.51 6.77
C GLU A 26 -22.44 -13.15 5.46
N ASN A 27 -23.40 -12.55 4.77
CA ASN A 27 -23.98 -13.02 3.50
C ASN A 27 -23.62 -12.14 2.30
N SER A 28 -22.66 -11.23 2.44
CA SER A 28 -22.25 -10.36 1.34
C SER A 28 -21.52 -11.14 0.27
N THR A 29 -22.03 -11.09 -0.96
CA THR A 29 -21.35 -11.56 -2.18
C THR A 29 -20.45 -10.48 -2.79
N VAL A 30 -20.17 -9.41 -2.05
CA VAL A 30 -19.26 -8.33 -2.45
C VAL A 30 -17.97 -8.44 -1.66
N ILE A 31 -16.85 -8.45 -2.38
CA ILE A 31 -15.50 -8.39 -1.81
C ILE A 31 -14.92 -7.01 -2.09
N ARG A 32 -14.58 -6.29 -1.05
CA ARG A 32 -14.07 -4.92 -1.13
C ARG A 32 -12.54 -4.94 -1.11
N MET A 33 -11.93 -4.55 -2.23
CA MET A 33 -10.47 -4.55 -2.40
C MET A 33 -9.94 -3.13 -2.55
N GLY A 34 -8.81 -2.86 -1.90
CA GLY A 34 -8.11 -1.58 -1.97
C GLY A 34 -6.83 -1.63 -2.80
N GLY A 35 -6.46 -0.50 -3.37
CA GLY A 35 -5.19 -0.30 -4.08
C GLY A 35 -4.88 1.16 -4.31
N PHE A 36 -3.69 1.45 -4.85
CA PHE A 36 -3.23 2.82 -5.09
C PHE A 36 -2.98 3.06 -6.58
N PRO A 37 -3.10 4.30 -7.07
CA PRO A 37 -2.81 4.66 -8.45
C PRO A 37 -1.29 4.77 -8.69
N ASN A 38 -0.55 3.76 -8.26
CA ASN A 38 0.90 3.66 -8.40
C ASN A 38 1.26 2.39 -9.20
N VAL A 39 2.27 2.46 -10.07
CA VAL A 39 2.69 1.30 -10.87
C VAL A 39 3.24 0.16 -9.99
N THR A 40 3.72 0.47 -8.78
CA THR A 40 4.06 -0.55 -7.77
C THR A 40 2.86 -1.36 -7.26
N HIS A 41 1.62 -0.99 -7.62
CA HIS A 41 0.38 -1.73 -7.33
C HIS A 41 -0.16 -2.44 -8.59
N VAL A 42 0.73 -2.93 -9.45
CA VAL A 42 0.40 -3.44 -10.78
C VAL A 42 -0.70 -4.50 -10.77
N GLN A 43 -0.69 -5.46 -9.85
CA GLN A 43 -1.73 -6.50 -9.75
C GLN A 43 -3.11 -5.88 -9.48
N ALA A 44 -3.18 -4.89 -8.59
CA ALA A 44 -4.43 -4.18 -8.32
C ALA A 44 -4.93 -3.40 -9.54
N LEU A 45 -4.04 -2.70 -10.24
CA LEU A 45 -4.39 -1.90 -11.42
C LEU A 45 -4.88 -2.78 -12.58
N VAL A 46 -4.18 -3.89 -12.86
CA VAL A 46 -4.57 -4.84 -13.91
C VAL A 46 -5.92 -5.47 -13.58
N ALA A 47 -6.07 -6.04 -12.38
CA ALA A 47 -7.31 -6.69 -11.98
C ALA A 47 -8.50 -5.72 -11.99
N ARG A 48 -8.31 -4.50 -11.49
CA ARG A 48 -9.33 -3.45 -11.46
C ARG A 48 -9.76 -3.04 -12.85
N ASN A 49 -8.82 -2.87 -13.78
CA ASN A 49 -9.14 -2.58 -15.18
C ASN A 49 -9.94 -3.71 -15.82
N MET A 50 -9.56 -4.97 -15.57
CA MET A 50 -10.32 -6.13 -16.05
C MET A 50 -11.72 -6.19 -15.45
N THR A 51 -11.90 -5.92 -14.15
CA THR A 51 -13.23 -5.81 -13.51
C THR A 51 -14.07 -4.72 -14.17
N ARG A 52 -13.51 -3.52 -14.39
CA ARG A 52 -14.16 -2.39 -15.08
C ARG A 52 -14.67 -2.76 -16.46
N ASN A 53 -13.92 -3.57 -17.19
CA ASN A 53 -14.25 -4.03 -18.54
C ASN A 53 -15.16 -5.27 -18.57
N GLY A 54 -15.72 -5.68 -17.43
CA GLY A 54 -16.61 -6.84 -17.34
C GLY A 54 -15.93 -8.21 -17.44
N ASN A 55 -14.60 -8.24 -17.29
CA ASN A 55 -13.78 -9.44 -17.42
C ASN A 55 -12.90 -9.63 -16.18
N GLY A 56 -13.49 -9.43 -15.00
CA GLY A 56 -12.79 -9.39 -13.72
C GLY A 56 -11.95 -10.62 -13.45
N TRP A 57 -10.68 -10.41 -13.11
CA TRP A 57 -9.76 -11.51 -12.86
C TRP A 57 -10.13 -12.29 -11.62
N PHE A 58 -10.36 -11.64 -10.49
CA PHE A 58 -10.70 -12.29 -9.22
C PHE A 58 -12.08 -12.94 -9.29
N GLU A 59 -13.03 -12.34 -10.00
CA GLU A 59 -14.39 -12.85 -10.15
C GLU A 59 -14.43 -14.23 -10.84
N ARG A 60 -13.44 -14.56 -11.69
CA ARG A 60 -13.32 -15.89 -12.32
C ARG A 60 -13.08 -17.00 -11.31
N TYR A 61 -12.42 -16.68 -10.17
CA TYR A 61 -12.12 -17.63 -9.08
C TYR A 61 -13.18 -17.62 -7.98
N LEU A 62 -14.12 -16.68 -8.06
CA LEU A 62 -15.14 -16.40 -7.05
C LEU A 62 -16.53 -16.33 -7.68
N PRO A 63 -17.05 -17.47 -8.21
CA PRO A 63 -18.36 -17.49 -8.83
C PRO A 63 -19.45 -16.95 -7.92
N GLY A 64 -20.23 -15.98 -8.41
CA GLY A 64 -21.31 -15.33 -7.64
C GLY A 64 -20.85 -14.17 -6.76
N TYR A 65 -19.57 -13.87 -6.71
CA TYR A 65 -19.05 -12.69 -6.02
C TYR A 65 -18.78 -11.56 -7.00
N LYS A 66 -18.88 -10.32 -6.50
CA LYS A 66 -18.47 -9.08 -7.18
C LYS A 66 -17.29 -8.48 -6.42
N VAL A 67 -16.29 -7.98 -7.13
CA VAL A 67 -15.20 -7.25 -6.53
C VAL A 67 -15.44 -5.74 -6.69
N GLU A 68 -15.44 -5.02 -5.58
CA GLU A 68 -15.51 -3.56 -5.55
C GLU A 68 -14.15 -2.98 -5.18
N TRP A 69 -13.67 -2.04 -5.99
CA TRP A 69 -12.35 -1.46 -5.85
C TRP A 69 -12.38 -0.08 -5.22
N TYR A 70 -11.56 0.10 -4.19
CA TYR A 70 -11.37 1.36 -3.47
C TYR A 70 -9.97 1.91 -3.72
N THR A 71 -9.86 3.23 -3.86
CA THR A 71 -8.59 3.92 -4.15
C THR A 71 -8.12 4.66 -2.92
N TYR A 72 -6.85 4.46 -2.56
CA TYR A 72 -6.17 5.17 -1.50
C TYR A 72 -4.93 5.87 -2.04
N ASN A 73 -4.48 6.94 -1.39
CA ASN A 73 -3.30 7.70 -1.79
C ASN A 73 -2.05 7.29 -1.03
N ALA A 74 -2.21 6.66 0.15
CA ALA A 74 -1.12 6.19 0.98
C ALA A 74 -1.56 5.06 1.92
N GLY A 75 -0.57 4.32 2.46
CA GLY A 75 -0.78 3.12 3.24
C GLY A 75 -1.53 3.30 4.56
N PRO A 76 -1.20 4.30 5.40
CA PRO A 76 -1.93 4.52 6.65
C PRO A 76 -3.45 4.64 6.43
N THR A 77 -3.90 5.40 5.43
CA THR A 77 -5.33 5.55 5.11
C THR A 77 -5.99 4.23 4.68
N ALA A 78 -5.26 3.38 3.94
CA ALA A 78 -5.76 2.04 3.58
C ALA A 78 -5.90 1.14 4.82
N MET A 79 -5.00 1.27 5.80
CA MET A 79 -5.11 0.52 7.05
C MET A 79 -6.25 1.03 7.94
N GLU A 80 -6.51 2.33 7.96
CA GLU A 80 -7.71 2.90 8.60
C GLU A 80 -9.00 2.31 8.01
N ALA A 81 -9.05 2.13 6.67
CA ALA A 81 -10.18 1.50 6.00
C ALA A 81 -10.34 0.00 6.36
N ILE A 82 -9.24 -0.73 6.59
CA ILE A 82 -9.27 -2.10 7.14
C ILE A 82 -9.86 -2.09 8.57
N PHE A 83 -9.40 -1.22 9.45
CA PHE A 83 -9.93 -1.09 10.81
C PHE A 83 -11.40 -0.65 10.83
N GLY A 84 -11.77 0.28 9.95
CA GLY A 84 -13.13 0.77 9.75
C GLY A 84 -14.04 -0.22 9.01
N ARG A 85 -13.55 -1.40 8.61
CA ARG A 85 -14.28 -2.44 7.87
C ARG A 85 -14.82 -1.95 6.51
N THR A 86 -14.22 -0.90 5.93
CA THR A 86 -14.60 -0.37 4.62
C THR A 86 -14.05 -1.23 3.49
N VAL A 87 -12.90 -1.88 3.70
CA VAL A 87 -12.33 -2.85 2.78
C VAL A 87 -12.01 -4.17 3.51
N ASP A 88 -12.01 -5.25 2.76
CA ASP A 88 -11.74 -6.61 3.26
C ASP A 88 -10.28 -6.99 3.01
N LEU A 89 -9.76 -6.60 1.84
CA LEU A 89 -8.38 -6.83 1.43
C LEU A 89 -7.82 -5.55 0.80
N THR A 90 -6.50 -5.37 0.86
CA THR A 90 -5.86 -4.26 0.13
C THR A 90 -4.42 -4.60 -0.24
N TYR A 91 -4.01 -4.10 -1.40
CA TYR A 91 -2.60 -3.95 -1.71
C TYR A 91 -2.09 -2.72 -0.97
N VAL A 92 -0.93 -2.85 -0.32
CA VAL A 92 -0.39 -1.78 0.54
C VAL A 92 1.11 -1.97 0.72
N GLY A 93 1.82 -0.91 1.10
CA GLY A 93 3.23 -1.01 1.48
C GLY A 93 3.44 -1.80 2.78
N PRO A 94 4.63 -2.41 2.97
CA PRO A 94 4.91 -3.24 4.14
C PRO A 94 4.85 -2.46 5.47
N SER A 95 5.38 -1.23 5.55
CA SER A 95 5.41 -0.49 6.81
C SER A 95 4.03 -0.16 7.37
N PRO A 96 3.04 0.34 6.60
CA PRO A 96 1.67 0.50 7.09
C PRO A 96 1.03 -0.81 7.54
N ALA A 97 1.27 -1.91 6.81
CA ALA A 97 0.76 -3.23 7.18
C ALA A 97 1.37 -3.72 8.51
N LEU A 98 2.67 -3.56 8.70
CA LEU A 98 3.39 -3.89 9.94
C LEU A 98 2.91 -3.03 11.12
N ASN A 99 2.70 -1.72 10.90
CA ASN A 99 2.15 -0.84 11.92
C ASN A 99 0.74 -1.27 12.32
N ALA A 100 -0.15 -1.56 11.36
CA ALA A 100 -1.50 -2.04 11.64
C ALA A 100 -1.47 -3.38 12.41
N TYR A 101 -0.57 -4.29 12.04
CA TYR A 101 -0.35 -5.53 12.77
C TYR A 101 0.10 -5.29 14.21
N ALA A 102 1.06 -4.38 14.41
CA ALA A 102 1.60 -4.03 15.73
C ALA A 102 0.55 -3.39 16.64
N VAL A 103 -0.10 -2.30 16.19
CA VAL A 103 -1.08 -1.55 17.02
C VAL A 103 -2.32 -2.37 17.35
N SER A 104 -2.70 -3.32 16.49
CA SER A 104 -3.78 -4.27 16.76
C SER A 104 -3.34 -5.48 17.60
N ALA A 105 -2.07 -5.55 18.04
CA ALA A 105 -1.48 -6.72 18.65
C ALA A 105 -1.77 -8.02 17.85
N GLY A 106 -1.67 -7.93 16.52
CA GLY A 106 -1.90 -9.03 15.59
C GLY A 106 -3.36 -9.45 15.40
N ARG A 107 -4.33 -8.64 15.80
CA ARG A 107 -5.76 -9.06 15.78
C ARG A 107 -6.50 -8.69 14.51
N GLU A 108 -6.05 -7.68 13.72
CA GLU A 108 -6.86 -7.12 12.65
C GLU A 108 -6.35 -7.43 11.24
N VAL A 109 -5.06 -7.68 11.06
CA VAL A 109 -4.45 -7.80 9.73
C VAL A 109 -3.66 -9.10 9.58
N ARG A 110 -3.76 -9.71 8.38
CA ARG A 110 -2.89 -10.81 7.94
C ARG A 110 -2.32 -10.52 6.57
N LEU A 111 -1.11 -10.97 6.36
CA LEU A 111 -0.37 -10.93 5.11
C LEU A 111 -0.67 -12.19 4.30
N LEU A 112 -1.22 -12.02 3.09
CA LEU A 112 -1.63 -13.10 2.21
C LEU A 112 -0.55 -13.46 1.20
N ALA A 113 0.09 -12.44 0.60
CA ALA A 113 1.12 -12.63 -0.42
C ALA A 113 2.05 -11.42 -0.52
N GLY A 114 3.26 -11.62 -1.07
CA GLY A 114 4.03 -10.55 -1.69
C GLY A 114 3.34 -10.06 -2.96
N ALA A 115 3.76 -8.93 -3.48
CA ALA A 115 3.25 -8.42 -4.76
C ALA A 115 4.38 -7.80 -5.59
N VAL A 116 5.06 -6.77 -5.08
CA VAL A 116 6.12 -6.06 -5.81
C VAL A 116 7.28 -5.74 -4.87
N ASN A 117 8.49 -5.98 -5.35
CA ASN A 117 9.73 -5.42 -4.81
C ASN A 117 10.27 -4.34 -5.78
N GLY A 118 11.06 -3.41 -5.27
CA GLY A 118 11.61 -2.33 -6.07
C GLY A 118 10.62 -1.22 -6.41
N GLY A 119 10.99 -0.36 -7.34
CA GLY A 119 10.19 0.77 -7.78
C GLY A 119 10.13 1.93 -6.79
N ALA A 120 10.95 1.93 -5.74
CA ALA A 120 11.13 3.05 -4.82
C ALA A 120 12.52 3.65 -4.97
N ALA A 121 12.63 4.98 -4.85
CA ALA A 121 13.91 5.68 -4.98
C ALA A 121 13.93 7.01 -4.22
N LEU A 122 15.15 7.40 -3.82
CA LEU A 122 15.47 8.76 -3.40
C LEU A 122 15.89 9.57 -4.62
N MET A 123 15.08 10.56 -4.94
CA MET A 123 15.27 11.48 -6.06
C MET A 123 15.77 12.83 -5.56
N VAL A 124 16.70 13.43 -6.28
CA VAL A 124 17.24 14.75 -5.97
C VAL A 124 17.05 15.71 -7.15
N ALA A 125 16.73 16.96 -6.85
CA ALA A 125 16.60 18.00 -7.86
C ALA A 125 17.95 18.23 -8.60
N PRO A 126 17.91 18.56 -9.91
CA PRO A 126 19.14 18.65 -10.75
C PRO A 126 20.21 19.55 -10.15
N GLU A 127 19.80 20.70 -9.62
CA GLU A 127 20.69 21.74 -9.10
C GLU A 127 20.82 21.74 -7.58
N SER A 128 20.36 20.68 -6.91
CA SER A 128 20.40 20.59 -5.44
C SER A 128 21.81 20.53 -4.86
N GLY A 129 22.79 20.09 -5.65
CA GLY A 129 24.15 19.80 -5.18
C GLY A 129 24.22 18.56 -4.27
N ILE A 130 23.14 17.82 -4.09
CA ILE A 130 23.09 16.61 -3.25
C ILE A 130 23.65 15.45 -4.05
N THR A 131 24.73 14.83 -3.53
CA THR A 131 25.38 13.66 -4.13
C THR A 131 25.56 12.51 -3.14
N GLN A 132 25.44 12.77 -1.85
CA GLN A 132 25.62 11.81 -0.76
C GLN A 132 24.77 12.19 0.47
N ALA A 133 24.68 11.29 1.44
CA ALA A 133 23.87 11.52 2.64
C ALA A 133 24.29 12.76 3.45
N ALA A 134 25.60 13.04 3.56
CA ALA A 134 26.11 14.18 4.31
C ALA A 134 25.57 15.53 3.81
N ASP A 135 25.19 15.62 2.53
CA ASP A 135 24.68 16.84 1.91
C ASP A 135 23.25 17.19 2.37
N PHE A 136 22.59 16.28 3.11
CA PHE A 136 21.26 16.53 3.70
C PHE A 136 21.30 17.31 5.02
N LYS A 137 22.47 17.60 5.59
CA LYS A 137 22.56 18.44 6.79
C LYS A 137 21.91 19.80 6.59
N GLY A 138 20.98 20.16 7.48
CA GLY A 138 20.21 21.40 7.40
C GLY A 138 19.13 21.40 6.32
N ARG A 139 18.89 20.30 5.60
CA ARG A 139 17.93 20.21 4.50
C ARG A 139 16.72 19.35 4.84
N SER A 140 15.71 19.43 3.99
CA SER A 140 14.48 18.62 4.06
C SER A 140 14.43 17.61 2.93
N VAL A 141 13.89 16.42 3.23
CA VAL A 141 13.52 15.37 2.27
C VAL A 141 12.02 15.17 2.36
N ALA A 142 11.33 15.17 1.23
CA ALA A 142 9.90 14.88 1.17
C ALA A 142 9.66 13.36 1.12
N THR A 143 8.61 12.88 1.82
CA THR A 143 8.10 11.50 1.75
C THR A 143 6.59 11.53 1.61
N PRO A 144 5.91 10.52 1.01
CA PRO A 144 4.49 10.62 0.69
C PRO A 144 3.57 10.84 1.88
N GLN A 145 3.84 10.17 3.01
CA GLN A 145 3.08 10.30 4.26
C GLN A 145 3.92 9.76 5.42
N LEU A 146 3.75 10.34 6.61
CA LEU A 146 4.40 9.85 7.83
C LEU A 146 4.06 8.37 8.08
N GLY A 147 5.09 7.56 8.33
CA GLY A 147 4.96 6.14 8.63
C GLY A 147 4.62 5.25 7.43
N ASN A 148 4.55 5.80 6.21
CA ASN A 148 4.48 4.95 5.03
C ASN A 148 5.84 4.30 4.73
N THR A 149 5.87 3.34 3.79
CA THR A 149 7.08 2.59 3.46
C THR A 149 8.25 3.51 3.10
N GLN A 150 8.04 4.51 2.26
CA GLN A 150 9.07 5.46 1.81
C GLN A 150 9.57 6.37 2.94
N ASP A 151 8.71 6.72 3.89
CA ASP A 151 9.11 7.51 5.07
C ASP A 151 10.03 6.70 5.98
N VAL A 152 9.72 5.43 6.22
CA VAL A 152 10.58 4.51 6.98
C VAL A 152 11.91 4.30 6.27
N SER A 153 11.91 3.95 4.97
CA SER A 153 13.13 3.77 4.17
C SER A 153 14.01 5.04 4.20
N CYS A 154 13.41 6.21 4.01
CA CYS A 154 14.13 7.49 4.02
C CYS A 154 14.82 7.75 5.35
N ARG A 155 14.07 7.67 6.46
CA ARG A 155 14.61 7.90 7.81
C ARG A 155 15.69 6.89 8.17
N ALA A 156 15.46 5.62 7.88
CA ALA A 156 16.42 4.55 8.15
C ALA A 156 17.70 4.74 7.33
N TRP A 157 17.58 5.10 6.05
CA TRP A 157 18.76 5.37 5.22
C TRP A 157 19.57 6.56 5.74
N LEU A 158 18.91 7.68 6.09
CA LEU A 158 19.57 8.84 6.68
C LEU A 158 20.27 8.48 7.99
N THR A 159 19.60 7.73 8.87
CA THR A 159 20.15 7.30 10.16
C THR A 159 21.35 6.35 9.99
N ARG A 160 21.29 5.39 9.07
CA ARG A 160 22.42 4.51 8.75
C ARG A 160 23.64 5.26 8.20
N ASN A 161 23.41 6.43 7.60
CA ASN A 161 24.45 7.33 7.12
C ASN A 161 24.85 8.41 8.15
N GLY A 162 24.52 8.24 9.42
CA GLY A 162 24.98 9.08 10.53
C GLY A 162 24.20 10.40 10.71
N LEU A 163 23.03 10.55 10.08
CA LEU A 163 22.17 11.72 10.22
C LEU A 163 21.03 11.45 11.19
N ARG A 164 20.77 12.36 12.10
CA ARG A 164 19.65 12.28 13.04
C ARG A 164 18.42 12.92 12.39
N CYS A 165 17.32 12.16 12.35
CA CYS A 165 16.03 12.59 11.80
C CYS A 165 14.94 12.29 12.83
N SER A 166 14.61 13.23 13.71
CA SER A 166 13.52 13.02 14.69
C SER A 166 12.15 13.23 14.04
N LEU A 167 11.12 12.65 14.66
CA LEU A 167 9.72 12.87 14.25
C LEU A 167 9.26 14.29 14.55
N GLU A 168 9.84 14.93 15.57
CA GLU A 168 9.53 16.30 16.01
C GLU A 168 10.24 17.37 15.16
N GLY A 169 11.01 16.97 14.13
CA GLY A 169 11.74 17.88 13.24
C GLY A 169 13.05 18.42 13.80
N ALA A 170 13.46 17.98 14.99
CA ALA A 170 14.80 18.25 15.52
C ALA A 170 15.79 17.23 14.95
N GLY A 171 17.00 17.68 14.61
CA GLY A 171 18.06 16.78 14.07
C GLY A 171 18.91 17.43 13.02
N ASP A 172 19.67 16.60 12.32
CA ASP A 172 20.59 17.07 11.27
C ASP A 172 19.86 17.33 9.93
N CYS A 173 18.73 16.64 9.70
CA CYS A 173 17.88 16.82 8.53
C CYS A 173 16.40 16.63 8.92
N ARG A 174 15.51 17.15 8.09
CA ARG A 174 14.06 17.06 8.27
C ARG A 174 13.44 16.16 7.22
N VAL A 175 12.60 15.18 7.64
CA VAL A 175 11.75 14.39 6.74
C VAL A 175 10.33 14.95 6.82
N SER A 176 9.81 15.41 5.68
CA SER A 176 8.53 16.14 5.60
C SER A 176 7.50 15.33 4.81
N PRO A 177 6.38 14.92 5.42
CA PRO A 177 5.29 14.26 4.71
C PRO A 177 4.72 15.20 3.64
N THR A 178 4.72 14.74 2.38
CA THR A 178 4.29 15.52 1.21
C THR A 178 3.75 14.55 0.16
N PRO A 179 2.46 14.62 -0.20
CA PRO A 179 1.88 13.72 -1.21
C PRO A 179 2.66 13.72 -2.52
N ASN A 180 2.76 12.56 -3.19
CA ASN A 180 3.58 12.38 -4.39
C ASN A 180 3.32 13.42 -5.49
N ALA A 181 2.06 13.77 -5.76
CA ALA A 181 1.72 14.79 -6.75
C ALA A 181 2.27 16.17 -6.37
N MET A 182 2.28 16.50 -5.08
CA MET A 182 2.87 17.74 -4.57
C MET A 182 4.39 17.68 -4.62
N GLN A 183 5.03 16.53 -4.37
CA GLN A 183 6.50 16.39 -4.50
C GLN A 183 6.98 16.79 -5.90
N LEU A 184 6.29 16.30 -6.95
CA LEU A 184 6.61 16.68 -8.33
C LEU A 184 6.46 18.18 -8.56
N GLN A 185 5.34 18.77 -8.08
CA GLN A 185 5.09 20.20 -8.25
C GLN A 185 6.13 21.06 -7.53
N LEU A 186 6.40 20.75 -6.27
CA LEU A 186 7.37 21.49 -5.45
C LEU A 186 8.80 21.34 -5.98
N MET A 187 9.18 20.17 -6.49
CA MET A 187 10.49 19.98 -7.10
C MET A 187 10.65 20.79 -8.39
N LYS A 188 9.61 20.87 -9.23
CA LYS A 188 9.59 21.72 -10.44
C LYS A 188 9.72 23.22 -10.10
N GLN A 189 9.19 23.64 -8.96
CA GLN A 189 9.26 25.01 -8.46
C GLN A 189 10.58 25.32 -7.74
N GLY A 190 11.38 24.30 -7.42
CA GLY A 190 12.61 24.44 -6.64
C GLY A 190 12.40 24.49 -5.12
N ASP A 191 11.17 24.24 -4.65
CA ASP A 191 10.82 24.32 -3.23
C ASP A 191 11.28 23.11 -2.41
N ILE A 192 11.53 21.96 -3.06
CA ILE A 192 12.16 20.80 -2.45
C ILE A 192 13.36 20.33 -3.23
N ALA A 193 14.43 20.00 -2.51
CA ALA A 193 15.68 19.52 -3.08
C ALA A 193 15.71 17.99 -3.28
N ALA A 194 14.90 17.24 -2.55
CA ALA A 194 14.87 15.78 -2.63
C ALA A 194 13.53 15.20 -2.15
N CYS A 195 13.21 14.01 -2.66
CA CYS A 195 12.09 13.22 -2.16
C CYS A 195 12.34 11.72 -2.30
N TRP A 196 11.84 10.96 -1.33
CA TRP A 196 11.74 9.50 -1.45
C TRP A 196 10.35 9.13 -1.93
N THR A 197 10.26 8.45 -3.06
CA THR A 197 8.99 8.20 -3.73
C THR A 197 8.95 6.81 -4.39
N VAL A 198 7.87 6.50 -5.09
CA VAL A 198 7.66 5.24 -5.81
C VAL A 198 7.24 5.48 -7.26
N GLU A 199 7.32 4.44 -8.09
CA GLU A 199 6.79 4.50 -9.45
C GLU A 199 5.24 4.63 -9.49
N PRO A 200 4.71 5.48 -10.38
CA PRO A 200 5.35 6.14 -11.52
C PRO A 200 5.97 7.52 -11.21
N TRP A 201 6.04 7.90 -9.96
CA TRP A 201 6.51 9.24 -9.57
C TRP A 201 8.02 9.40 -9.76
N VAL A 202 8.80 8.32 -9.61
CA VAL A 202 10.24 8.32 -9.94
C VAL A 202 10.42 8.71 -11.41
N SER A 203 9.78 7.99 -12.34
CA SER A 203 9.83 8.27 -13.78
C SER A 203 9.27 9.65 -14.14
N ARG A 204 8.21 10.11 -13.43
CA ARG A 204 7.68 11.47 -13.63
C ARG A 204 8.66 12.54 -13.20
N LEU A 205 9.33 12.39 -12.07
CA LEU A 205 10.34 13.32 -11.58
C LEU A 205 11.54 13.40 -12.52
N GLU A 206 12.02 12.25 -13.03
CA GLU A 206 13.06 12.21 -14.05
C GLU A 206 12.64 12.99 -15.30
N LYS A 207 11.47 12.66 -15.86
CA LYS A 207 11.00 13.22 -17.14
C LYS A 207 10.59 14.69 -17.04
N MET A 208 9.92 15.09 -15.95
CA MET A 208 9.21 16.37 -15.86
C MET A 208 9.92 17.41 -15.01
N ALA A 209 10.80 16.99 -14.10
CA ALA A 209 11.58 17.87 -13.23
C ALA A 209 13.10 17.72 -13.44
N GLY A 210 13.56 16.83 -14.34
CA GLY A 210 14.98 16.57 -14.54
C GLY A 210 15.69 15.99 -13.31
N ALA A 211 14.92 15.42 -12.39
CA ALA A 211 15.44 14.87 -11.14
C ALA A 211 16.41 13.72 -11.40
N ARG A 212 17.42 13.60 -10.53
CA ARG A 212 18.40 12.52 -10.59
C ARG A 212 18.13 11.48 -9.51
N LEU A 213 18.33 10.23 -9.83
CA LEU A 213 18.29 9.13 -8.88
C LEU A 213 19.55 9.18 -8.00
N LEU A 214 19.39 9.20 -6.69
CA LEU A 214 20.48 9.12 -5.72
C LEU A 214 20.57 7.73 -5.08
N VAL A 215 19.42 7.15 -4.69
CA VAL A 215 19.34 5.81 -4.11
C VAL A 215 18.19 5.06 -4.76
N GLU A 216 18.41 3.80 -5.12
CA GLU A 216 17.39 2.85 -5.57
C GLU A 216 17.40 1.62 -4.66
N GLU A 217 16.22 1.06 -4.42
CA GLU A 217 16.03 -0.12 -3.58
C GLU A 217 15.39 -1.26 -4.41
N PRO A 218 16.14 -1.92 -5.31
CA PRO A 218 15.56 -2.84 -6.31
C PRO A 218 14.97 -4.12 -5.72
N ASP A 219 15.44 -4.53 -4.53
CA ASP A 219 15.02 -5.79 -3.89
C ASP A 219 14.12 -5.57 -2.67
N VAL A 220 13.91 -4.31 -2.28
CA VAL A 220 13.10 -3.98 -1.10
C VAL A 220 11.63 -4.12 -1.41
N VAL A 221 10.89 -4.77 -0.51
CA VAL A 221 9.43 -4.94 -0.62
C VAL A 221 8.74 -3.57 -0.67
N THR A 222 7.95 -3.33 -1.71
CA THR A 222 7.19 -2.07 -1.85
C THR A 222 5.69 -2.29 -1.78
N THR A 223 5.20 -3.49 -2.13
CA THR A 223 3.77 -3.80 -2.07
C THR A 223 3.54 -5.25 -1.66
N VAL A 224 2.58 -5.44 -0.76
CA VAL A 224 2.07 -6.73 -0.29
C VAL A 224 0.55 -6.75 -0.37
N LEU A 225 -0.04 -7.94 -0.40
CA LEU A 225 -1.49 -8.16 -0.27
C LEU A 225 -1.82 -8.53 1.17
N VAL A 226 -2.70 -7.74 1.80
CA VAL A 226 -3.17 -7.99 3.17
C VAL A 226 -4.69 -8.12 3.23
N GLY A 227 -5.18 -8.81 4.25
CA GLY A 227 -6.61 -8.97 4.51
C GLY A 227 -6.98 -8.75 5.97
N ARG A 228 -8.21 -8.32 6.19
CA ARG A 228 -8.82 -8.12 7.49
C ARG A 228 -9.12 -9.46 8.15
N VAL A 229 -8.60 -9.70 9.35
CA VAL A 229 -8.75 -10.98 10.09
C VAL A 229 -10.22 -11.39 10.22
N GLY A 230 -11.11 -10.45 10.55
CA GLY A 230 -12.53 -10.76 10.71
C GLY A 230 -13.18 -11.26 9.41
N TRP A 231 -12.76 -10.74 8.25
CA TRP A 231 -13.24 -11.23 6.95
C TRP A 231 -12.62 -12.60 6.61
N LEU A 232 -11.31 -12.74 6.74
CA LEU A 232 -10.58 -13.98 6.45
C LEU A 232 -11.10 -15.19 7.23
N ARG A 233 -11.50 -14.98 8.49
CA ARG A 233 -12.09 -16.06 9.32
C ARG A 233 -13.48 -16.50 8.86
N ARG A 234 -14.27 -15.57 8.32
CA ARG A 234 -15.63 -15.88 7.84
C ARG A 234 -15.64 -16.42 6.42
N HIS A 235 -14.61 -16.11 5.63
CA HIS A 235 -14.53 -16.42 4.20
C HIS A 235 -13.21 -17.15 3.85
N PRO A 236 -12.88 -18.28 4.52
CA PRO A 236 -11.59 -18.97 4.32
C PRO A 236 -11.45 -19.55 2.90
N LYS A 237 -12.56 -19.98 2.27
CA LYS A 237 -12.56 -20.50 0.89
C LYS A 237 -12.29 -19.38 -0.13
N GLU A 238 -12.95 -18.25 0.05
CA GLU A 238 -12.78 -17.06 -0.78
C GLU A 238 -11.36 -16.48 -0.62
N ALA A 239 -10.83 -16.49 0.60
CA ALA A 239 -9.46 -16.07 0.86
C ALA A 239 -8.44 -16.96 0.12
N ALA A 240 -8.62 -18.27 0.13
CA ALA A 240 -7.78 -19.21 -0.61
C ALA A 240 -7.90 -19.00 -2.13
N ALA A 241 -9.12 -18.78 -2.64
CA ALA A 241 -9.37 -18.48 -4.05
C ALA A 241 -8.69 -17.16 -4.48
N ILE A 242 -8.74 -16.12 -3.64
CA ILE A 242 -8.05 -14.85 -3.88
C ILE A 242 -6.53 -15.03 -3.92
N MET A 243 -5.96 -15.80 -2.99
CA MET A 243 -4.52 -16.09 -3.00
C MET A 243 -4.10 -16.81 -4.27
N GLN A 244 -4.88 -17.78 -4.72
CA GLN A 244 -4.63 -18.50 -5.98
C GLN A 244 -4.77 -17.55 -7.17
N ALA A 245 -5.84 -16.76 -7.23
CA ALA A 245 -6.07 -15.77 -8.28
C ALA A 245 -4.93 -14.73 -8.35
N HIS A 246 -4.46 -14.24 -7.17
CA HIS A 246 -3.33 -13.31 -7.10
C HIS A 246 -2.04 -13.94 -7.64
N LYS A 247 -1.76 -15.19 -7.26
CA LYS A 247 -0.58 -15.91 -7.75
C LYS A 247 -0.60 -16.05 -9.28
N GLU A 248 -1.73 -16.46 -9.83
CA GLU A 248 -1.86 -16.65 -11.28
C GLU A 248 -1.90 -15.30 -12.02
N LEU A 249 -2.48 -14.25 -11.44
CA LEU A 249 -2.42 -12.90 -11.98
C LEU A 249 -0.96 -12.40 -12.05
N THR A 250 -0.20 -12.60 -10.99
CA THR A 250 1.21 -12.19 -10.97
C THR A 250 1.99 -12.91 -12.06
N GLN A 251 1.77 -14.22 -12.23
CA GLN A 251 2.43 -14.96 -13.30
C GLN A 251 1.97 -14.48 -14.68
N TRP A 252 0.66 -14.26 -14.86
CA TRP A 252 0.12 -13.75 -16.13
C TRP A 252 0.73 -12.38 -16.50
N ILE A 253 0.90 -11.47 -15.52
CA ILE A 253 1.54 -10.17 -15.74
C ILE A 253 3.01 -10.33 -16.17
N ILE A 254 3.72 -11.29 -15.58
CA ILE A 254 5.13 -11.61 -15.95
C ILE A 254 5.20 -12.14 -17.39
N ASP A 255 4.27 -13.00 -17.77
CA ASP A 255 4.26 -13.65 -19.08
C ASP A 255 3.72 -12.72 -20.20
N HIS A 256 2.88 -11.72 -19.85
CA HIS A 256 2.22 -10.80 -20.77
C HIS A 256 2.49 -9.33 -20.43
N PRO A 257 3.78 -8.90 -20.32
CA PRO A 257 4.11 -7.58 -19.79
C PRO A 257 3.56 -6.41 -20.62
N GLN A 258 3.45 -6.56 -21.95
CA GLN A 258 2.92 -5.51 -22.81
C GLN A 258 1.41 -5.30 -22.59
N GLU A 259 0.64 -6.40 -22.50
CA GLU A 259 -0.80 -6.35 -22.25
C GLU A 259 -1.09 -5.82 -20.84
N ALA A 260 -0.32 -6.28 -19.85
CA ALA A 260 -0.41 -5.78 -18.48
C ALA A 260 -0.14 -4.27 -18.39
N GLN A 261 0.86 -3.75 -19.12
CA GLN A 261 1.13 -2.32 -19.20
C GLN A 261 -0.04 -1.54 -19.83
N GLN A 262 -0.72 -2.11 -20.84
CA GLN A 262 -1.91 -1.47 -21.41
C GLN A 262 -3.05 -1.35 -20.40
N HIS A 263 -3.31 -2.41 -19.62
CA HIS A 263 -4.27 -2.36 -18.52
C HIS A 263 -3.89 -1.31 -17.48
N VAL A 264 -2.62 -1.23 -17.11
CA VAL A 264 -2.11 -0.22 -16.15
C VAL A 264 -2.31 1.20 -16.67
N VAL A 265 -1.97 1.47 -17.94
CA VAL A 265 -2.17 2.78 -18.57
C VAL A 265 -3.66 3.14 -18.59
N ALA A 266 -4.52 2.21 -19.01
CA ALA A 266 -5.96 2.41 -19.06
C ALA A 266 -6.53 2.72 -17.66
N GLU A 267 -6.18 1.92 -16.66
CA GLU A 267 -6.68 2.14 -15.30
C GLU A 267 -6.15 3.43 -14.66
N LEU A 268 -4.88 3.77 -14.86
CA LEU A 268 -4.34 5.05 -14.38
C LEU A 268 -4.98 6.25 -15.08
N THR A 269 -5.33 6.15 -16.37
CA THR A 269 -6.10 7.16 -17.09
C THR A 269 -7.46 7.37 -16.44
N GLU A 270 -8.18 6.30 -16.13
CA GLU A 270 -9.47 6.37 -15.44
C GLU A 270 -9.36 6.94 -14.02
N LEU A 271 -8.37 6.48 -13.25
CA LEU A 271 -8.19 6.93 -11.87
C LEU A 271 -7.75 8.38 -11.74
N THR A 272 -6.98 8.88 -12.70
CA THR A 272 -6.48 10.27 -12.70
C THR A 272 -7.35 11.22 -13.49
N GLN A 273 -8.36 10.72 -14.21
CA GLN A 273 -9.25 11.48 -15.10
C GLN A 273 -8.49 12.31 -16.14
N ALA A 274 -7.32 11.80 -16.54
CA ALA A 274 -6.44 12.43 -17.53
C ALA A 274 -5.63 11.36 -18.30
N PRO A 275 -5.33 11.57 -19.59
CA PRO A 275 -4.49 10.66 -20.36
C PRO A 275 -3.18 10.36 -19.64
N PHE A 276 -2.91 9.09 -19.40
CA PHE A 276 -1.67 8.65 -18.73
C PHE A 276 -0.63 8.27 -19.79
N ASP A 277 0.57 8.81 -19.67
CA ASP A 277 1.65 8.58 -20.62
C ASP A 277 2.19 7.13 -20.54
N PRO A 278 2.05 6.31 -21.59
CA PRO A 278 2.53 4.93 -21.62
C PRO A 278 4.05 4.80 -21.39
N GLU A 279 4.85 5.82 -21.75
CA GLU A 279 6.29 5.81 -21.54
C GLU A 279 6.65 5.80 -20.05
N LEU A 280 5.85 6.46 -19.21
CA LEU A 280 6.06 6.44 -17.76
C LEU A 280 5.84 5.03 -17.20
N VAL A 281 4.86 4.29 -17.71
CA VAL A 281 4.63 2.91 -17.31
C VAL A 281 5.77 2.01 -17.78
N ARG A 282 6.25 2.17 -19.02
CA ARG A 282 7.40 1.41 -19.54
C ARG A 282 8.68 1.68 -18.76
N SER A 283 8.93 2.93 -18.39
CA SER A 283 10.08 3.30 -17.56
C SER A 283 9.97 2.69 -16.17
N ALA A 284 8.81 2.85 -15.51
CA ALA A 284 8.52 2.31 -14.20
C ALA A 284 8.69 0.78 -14.16
N TRP A 285 8.24 0.08 -15.20
CA TRP A 285 8.27 -1.39 -15.27
C TRP A 285 9.65 -1.98 -15.09
N LYS A 286 10.69 -1.28 -15.54
CA LYS A 286 12.09 -1.72 -15.46
C LYS A 286 12.61 -1.81 -14.03
N ARG A 287 11.96 -1.10 -13.10
CA ARG A 287 12.34 -1.05 -11.68
C ARG A 287 11.51 -2.01 -10.81
N LEU A 288 10.51 -2.68 -11.38
CA LEU A 288 9.64 -3.58 -10.62
C LEU A 288 10.14 -5.02 -10.67
N LYS A 289 10.07 -5.70 -9.55
CA LYS A 289 10.20 -7.15 -9.44
C LYS A 289 8.90 -7.72 -8.89
N LEU A 290 8.13 -8.36 -9.76
CA LEU A 290 6.87 -9.00 -9.37
C LEU A 290 7.15 -10.30 -8.63
N THR A 291 6.42 -10.52 -7.55
CA THR A 291 6.59 -11.70 -6.70
C THR A 291 5.28 -12.08 -6.01
N ASN A 292 5.16 -13.36 -5.65
CA ASN A 292 4.13 -13.85 -4.73
C ASN A 292 4.74 -14.18 -3.36
N ASP A 293 6.07 -14.26 -3.30
CA ASP A 293 6.78 -14.68 -2.11
C ASP A 293 6.78 -13.56 -1.06
N ILE A 294 6.62 -13.97 0.19
CA ILE A 294 6.69 -13.07 1.33
C ILE A 294 8.13 -13.07 1.84
N ASP A 295 8.82 -11.97 1.65
CA ASP A 295 10.17 -11.76 2.17
C ASP A 295 10.13 -11.42 3.67
N LEU A 296 10.09 -12.44 4.52
CA LEU A 296 10.12 -12.26 5.98
C LEU A 296 11.39 -11.56 6.49
N PRO A 297 12.60 -11.86 6.00
CA PRO A 297 13.79 -11.08 6.35
C PRO A 297 13.67 -9.60 6.02
N GLY A 298 13.18 -9.25 4.83
CA GLY A 298 12.94 -7.86 4.43
C GLY A 298 11.89 -7.17 5.30
N LEU A 299 10.80 -7.86 5.65
CA LEU A 299 9.80 -7.34 6.58
C LEU A 299 10.38 -7.14 7.99
N GLN A 300 11.23 -8.04 8.47
CA GLN A 300 11.93 -7.88 9.75
C GLN A 300 12.87 -6.68 9.73
N GLN A 301 13.51 -6.39 8.60
CA GLN A 301 14.34 -5.19 8.44
C GLN A 301 13.48 -3.92 8.54
N PHE A 302 12.29 -3.88 7.92
CA PHE A 302 11.34 -2.77 8.09
C PHE A 302 10.91 -2.56 9.53
N VAL A 303 10.70 -3.64 10.30
CA VAL A 303 10.42 -3.53 11.75
C VAL A 303 11.58 -2.86 12.46
N THR A 304 12.80 -3.33 12.24
CA THR A 304 14.03 -2.77 12.84
C THR A 304 14.20 -1.30 12.47
N ASP A 305 14.02 -0.96 11.20
CA ASP A 305 14.12 0.40 10.68
C ASP A 305 13.06 1.33 11.29
N ALA A 306 11.81 0.90 11.33
CA ALA A 306 10.72 1.68 11.92
C ALA A 306 10.90 1.90 13.42
N GLN A 307 11.42 0.89 14.15
CA GLN A 307 11.74 1.00 15.57
C GLN A 307 12.90 1.98 15.80
N SER A 308 13.95 1.90 15.00
CA SER A 308 15.09 2.83 15.09
C SER A 308 14.72 4.28 14.84
N CYS A 309 13.64 4.52 14.09
CA CYS A 309 13.11 5.85 13.78
C CYS A 309 12.00 6.31 14.74
N GLY A 310 11.64 5.51 15.75
CA GLY A 310 10.55 5.83 16.68
C GLY A 310 9.14 5.76 16.08
N LEU A 311 8.99 5.09 14.92
CA LEU A 311 7.70 4.92 14.23
C LEU A 311 6.96 3.65 14.68
N LEU A 312 7.64 2.76 15.37
CA LEU A 312 7.12 1.47 15.81
C LEU A 312 7.72 1.10 17.18
N ASP A 313 6.88 0.76 18.13
CA ASP A 313 7.36 0.35 19.46
C ASP A 313 7.59 -1.17 19.51
N ARG A 314 6.51 -1.93 19.63
CA ARG A 314 6.54 -3.38 19.79
C ARG A 314 5.75 -4.06 18.68
N VAL A 315 6.35 -5.04 18.03
CA VAL A 315 5.69 -5.85 17.00
C VAL A 315 5.57 -7.29 17.50
N PRO A 316 4.39 -7.92 17.42
CA PRO A 316 4.25 -9.36 17.62
C PRO A 316 5.10 -10.13 16.60
N ALA A 317 5.43 -11.39 16.90
CA ALA A 317 6.22 -12.23 16.00
C ALA A 317 5.62 -12.27 14.58
N LEU A 318 6.41 -11.96 13.56
CA LEU A 318 5.97 -11.82 12.18
C LEU A 318 5.37 -13.09 11.58
N ASN A 319 5.80 -14.28 12.06
CA ASN A 319 5.16 -15.54 11.65
C ASN A 319 3.64 -15.58 11.95
N GLY A 320 3.19 -14.87 12.98
CA GLY A 320 1.76 -14.70 13.28
C GLY A 320 1.03 -13.74 12.34
N MET A 321 1.75 -12.93 11.56
CA MET A 321 1.16 -12.06 10.56
C MET A 321 0.77 -12.80 9.29
N LEU A 322 1.40 -13.95 9.00
CA LEU A 322 1.12 -14.71 7.81
C LEU A 322 -0.28 -15.32 7.88
N TYR A 323 -1.06 -15.14 6.84
CA TYR A 323 -2.30 -15.87 6.66
C TYR A 323 -1.98 -17.30 6.25
N LYS A 324 -2.49 -18.23 6.99
CA LYS A 324 -2.45 -19.67 6.64
C LYS A 324 -3.88 -20.09 6.41
N PRO A 325 -4.27 -20.43 5.16
CA PRO A 325 -5.56 -21.05 4.92
C PRO A 325 -5.66 -22.31 5.82
N GLU A 326 -6.76 -22.48 6.51
CA GLU A 326 -7.03 -23.74 7.19
C GLU A 326 -6.99 -24.84 6.13
N GLN A 327 -6.16 -25.85 6.34
CA GLN A 327 -6.17 -27.02 5.47
C GLN A 327 -7.50 -27.73 5.69
N PRO A 328 -8.20 -28.16 4.61
CA PRO A 328 -9.48 -28.82 4.70
C PRO A 328 -9.38 -30.14 5.46
#